data_d28503719073091e151659e73c3221fc
#
_entry.id   d28503719073091e151659e73c3221fc
#
_cell.length_a   1.000
_cell.length_b   1.000
_cell.length_c   1.000
_cell.angle_alpha   90.00
_cell.angle_beta   90.00
_cell.angle_gamma   90.00
#
_symmetry.space_group_name_H-M   'P 1'
#
loop_
_entity.id
_entity.type
_entity.pdbx_description
1 polymer ?
#
loop_
_entity_poly.entity_id
_entity_poly.type
_entity_poly.pdbx_seq_one_letter_code
_entity_poly.pdbx_strand_id
1 'polypeptide(L)'
;LTALLALKDDHIQLQQLIAAKDVYGVTASGDIPLDIFRSQEQRKNPNAQMNIVVDLDNARLGILPAMTKLVEWGVGETKGKIRVAGTLEEPLLYGSVKIADGSVKVKHLNTVLDAINLDVVFNGNMINLKNLSTKLGKGLLKAEGSYALNTSLDSGYSLHIVADKAQLASQLFTGTINGDVLIEPQKYPDFKNHKGSGEPKMLFRPLVKGQVRLDDVLVNMPTVPELDEGESNIGLDMKLELGPKIHLYNSYLYDIWLKGGINIKGSTLFPTIEGTIKADKGKITYLRTDFKLDNAGLVWVEPGSFLPNVS
;
A
#
# COMPACT_ATOMS: atom_id res chain seq x y z
N LEU A 1 -10.58 9.14 26.75
CA LEU A 1 -10.04 10.37 26.16
C LEU A 1 -10.32 11.52 27.13
N THR A 2 -9.27 12.21 27.55
CA THR A 2 -9.38 13.42 28.39
C THR A 2 -8.67 14.55 27.66
N ALA A 3 -9.34 15.69 27.52
CA ALA A 3 -8.76 16.86 26.92
C ALA A 3 -8.94 18.08 27.82
N LEU A 4 -7.89 18.84 28.02
CA LEU A 4 -7.90 20.15 28.66
C LEU A 4 -7.62 21.20 27.57
N LEU A 5 -8.63 22.00 27.28
CA LEU A 5 -8.62 22.96 26.19
C LEU A 5 -8.90 24.37 26.75
N ALA A 6 -8.21 25.35 26.21
CA ALA A 6 -8.54 26.77 26.39
C ALA A 6 -8.71 27.40 25.02
N LEU A 7 -9.74 28.26 24.89
CA LEU A 7 -9.96 29.04 23.67
C LEU A 7 -9.42 30.46 23.89
N LYS A 8 -8.50 30.88 23.03
CA LYS A 8 -7.91 32.22 23.09
C LYS A 8 -7.57 32.71 21.69
N ASP A 9 -7.97 33.92 21.33
CA ASP A 9 -7.57 34.64 20.11
C ASP A 9 -7.70 33.79 18.80
N ASP A 10 -8.88 33.19 18.56
CA ASP A 10 -9.13 32.28 17.43
C ASP A 10 -8.21 31.00 17.40
N HIS A 11 -7.61 30.64 18.53
CA HIS A 11 -6.80 29.43 18.70
C HIS A 11 -7.35 28.57 19.83
N ILE A 12 -7.23 27.26 19.66
CA ILE A 12 -7.42 26.29 20.72
C ILE A 12 -6.04 25.97 21.30
N GLN A 13 -5.83 26.39 22.54
CA GLN A 13 -4.68 25.94 23.31
C GLN A 13 -4.97 24.57 23.89
N LEU A 14 -4.39 23.55 23.31
CA LEU A 14 -4.42 22.20 23.82
C LEU A 14 -3.37 22.10 24.92
N GLN A 15 -3.78 22.22 26.18
CA GLN A 15 -2.86 22.10 27.30
C GLN A 15 -2.44 20.65 27.50
N GLN A 16 -3.38 19.72 27.35
CA GLN A 16 -3.14 18.29 27.37
C GLN A 16 -4.28 17.54 26.73
N LEU A 17 -3.95 16.64 25.82
CA LEU A 17 -4.83 15.59 25.33
C LEU A 17 -4.24 14.26 25.78
N ILE A 18 -4.97 13.47 26.51
CA ILE A 18 -4.60 12.11 26.88
C ILE A 18 -5.58 11.17 26.21
N ALA A 19 -5.10 10.40 25.27
CA ALA A 19 -5.81 9.26 24.72
C ALA A 19 -5.23 8.00 25.40
N ALA A 20 -5.93 7.51 26.42
CA ALA A 20 -5.52 6.32 27.14
C ALA A 20 -6.64 5.29 27.09
N LYS A 21 -6.28 4.05 26.82
CA LYS A 21 -7.11 2.87 27.01
C LYS A 21 -6.21 1.83 27.68
N ASP A 22 -6.52 1.52 28.94
CA ASP A 22 -5.72 0.62 29.80
C ASP A 22 -4.27 1.14 30.00
N VAL A 23 -3.31 0.59 29.30
CA VAL A 23 -1.85 0.89 29.41
C VAL A 23 -1.36 1.76 28.25
N TYR A 24 -2.25 2.28 27.39
CA TYR A 24 -1.87 3.02 26.18
C TYR A 24 -2.04 4.51 26.38
N GLY A 25 -0.99 5.26 26.20
CA GLY A 25 -1.03 6.71 26.32
C GLY A 25 -0.44 7.41 25.11
N VAL A 26 -1.23 8.26 24.49
CA VAL A 26 -0.74 9.29 23.57
C VAL A 26 -1.03 10.61 24.23
N THR A 27 -0.02 11.46 24.37
CA THR A 27 -0.22 12.82 24.86
C THR A 27 0.02 13.81 23.74
N ALA A 28 -0.83 14.83 23.66
CA ALA A 28 -0.64 15.92 22.74
C ALA A 28 -0.85 17.24 23.46
N SER A 29 -0.05 18.23 23.11
CA SER A 29 -0.17 19.61 23.58
C SER A 29 0.21 20.58 22.48
N GLY A 30 -0.28 21.81 22.57
CA GLY A 30 0.10 22.82 21.59
C GLY A 30 -1.00 23.82 21.25
N ASP A 31 -0.79 24.53 20.16
CA ASP A 31 -1.65 25.59 19.69
C ASP A 31 -2.22 25.24 18.31
N ILE A 32 -3.53 25.29 18.18
CA ILE A 32 -4.27 24.88 17.00
C ILE A 32 -5.17 26.04 16.55
N PRO A 33 -4.97 26.58 15.34
CA PRO A 33 -5.88 27.59 14.80
C PRO A 33 -7.30 27.04 14.64
N LEU A 34 -8.32 27.81 15.03
CA LEU A 34 -9.73 27.42 14.82
C LEU A 34 -10.08 27.23 13.33
N ASP A 35 -9.31 27.83 12.45
CA ASP A 35 -9.49 27.67 10.99
C ASP A 35 -9.33 26.24 10.49
N ILE A 36 -8.72 25.34 11.27
CA ILE A 36 -8.63 23.90 10.95
C ILE A 36 -10.02 23.25 10.83
N PHE A 37 -11.00 23.75 11.56
CA PHE A 37 -12.37 23.22 11.59
C PHE A 37 -13.31 23.93 10.61
N ARG A 38 -12.80 24.92 9.85
CA ARG A 38 -13.56 25.69 8.87
C ARG A 38 -13.32 25.18 7.45
N SER A 39 -14.33 25.26 6.60
CA SER A 39 -14.15 25.02 5.16
C SER A 39 -13.16 26.06 4.57
N GLN A 40 -12.50 25.74 3.49
CA GLN A 40 -11.49 26.58 2.86
C GLN A 40 -12.01 28.02 2.59
N GLU A 41 -13.29 28.15 2.21
CA GLU A 41 -13.97 29.43 1.96
C GLU A 41 -14.27 30.22 3.24
N GLN A 42 -14.32 29.56 4.39
CA GLN A 42 -14.67 30.17 5.69
C GLN A 42 -13.45 30.50 6.56
N ARG A 43 -12.24 30.14 6.09
CA ARG A 43 -11.00 30.42 6.81
C ARG A 43 -10.73 31.90 6.87
N LYS A 44 -10.53 32.42 8.08
CA LYS A 44 -10.21 33.82 8.31
C LYS A 44 -8.75 34.17 8.13
N ASN A 45 -7.88 33.22 8.47
CA ASN A 45 -6.44 33.37 8.38
C ASN A 45 -5.78 32.09 7.84
N PRO A 46 -5.61 31.93 6.52
CA PRO A 46 -5.00 30.76 5.91
C PRO A 46 -3.53 30.58 6.32
N ASN A 47 -2.87 31.64 6.76
CA ASN A 47 -1.46 31.61 7.22
C ASN A 47 -1.33 31.38 8.72
N ALA A 48 -2.43 31.06 9.44
CA ALA A 48 -2.36 30.79 10.87
C ALA A 48 -1.44 29.61 11.14
N GLN A 49 -0.46 29.82 12.03
CA GLN A 49 0.55 28.82 12.39
C GLN A 49 0.00 27.88 13.43
N MET A 50 0.23 26.61 13.25
CA MET A 50 -0.01 25.57 14.26
C MET A 50 1.32 25.12 14.89
N ASN A 51 1.26 24.68 16.13
CA ASN A 51 2.39 24.10 16.83
C ASN A 51 1.89 23.06 17.81
N ILE A 52 1.86 21.82 17.38
CA ILE A 52 1.35 20.71 18.16
C ILE A 52 2.48 19.74 18.41
N VAL A 53 2.65 19.30 19.65
CA VAL A 53 3.60 18.24 20.01
C VAL A 53 2.80 17.02 20.42
N VAL A 54 3.06 15.90 19.76
CA VAL A 54 2.50 14.60 20.07
C VAL A 54 3.61 13.73 20.61
N ASP A 55 3.41 13.20 21.80
CA ASP A 55 4.33 12.29 22.49
C ASP A 55 3.74 10.87 22.46
N LEU A 56 4.53 9.93 21.96
CA LEU A 56 4.17 8.54 21.75
C LEU A 56 4.97 7.57 22.64
N ASP A 57 5.73 8.07 23.63
CA ASP A 57 6.64 7.24 24.40
C ASP A 57 5.95 6.15 25.25
N ASN A 58 4.63 6.26 25.41
CA ASN A 58 3.80 5.23 26.01
C ASN A 58 2.68 4.75 25.08
N ALA A 59 2.76 5.08 23.79
CA ALA A 59 1.79 4.61 22.84
C ALA A 59 2.01 3.12 22.52
N ARG A 60 0.94 2.44 22.13
CA ARG A 60 1.00 1.07 21.63
C ARG A 60 0.21 0.95 20.33
N LEU A 61 0.60 0.01 19.50
CA LEU A 61 -0.07 -0.25 18.21
C LEU A 61 -1.55 -0.61 18.34
N GLY A 62 -2.02 -0.91 19.56
CA GLY A 62 -3.45 -1.13 19.84
C GLY A 62 -4.38 0.05 19.51
N ILE A 63 -3.84 1.25 19.26
CA ILE A 63 -4.63 2.39 18.78
C ILE A 63 -4.96 2.31 17.27
N LEU A 64 -4.19 1.54 16.48
CA LEU A 64 -4.35 1.47 15.03
C LEU A 64 -5.76 1.10 14.55
N PRO A 65 -6.49 0.15 15.17
CA PRO A 65 -7.87 -0.16 14.77
C PRO A 65 -8.84 1.02 14.90
N ALA A 66 -8.54 1.98 15.77
CA ALA A 66 -9.34 3.20 15.89
C ALA A 66 -8.97 4.26 14.83
N MET A 67 -7.77 4.20 14.28
CA MET A 67 -7.27 5.15 13.27
C MET A 67 -7.54 4.68 11.83
N THR A 68 -7.60 3.38 11.59
CA THR A 68 -7.81 2.82 10.25
C THR A 68 -8.67 1.56 10.28
N LYS A 69 -9.57 1.47 9.28
CA LYS A 69 -10.41 0.28 9.09
C LYS A 69 -9.64 -0.94 8.56
N LEU A 70 -8.41 -0.75 8.13
CA LEU A 70 -7.57 -1.80 7.54
C LEU A 70 -6.94 -2.72 8.60
N VAL A 71 -6.79 -2.26 9.83
CA VAL A 71 -6.17 -3.01 10.92
C VAL A 71 -7.26 -3.60 11.82
N GLU A 72 -7.13 -4.88 12.14
CA GLU A 72 -8.01 -5.59 13.05
C GLU A 72 -7.52 -5.44 14.51
N TRP A 73 -6.24 -5.64 14.73
CA TRP A 73 -5.56 -5.40 15.98
C TRP A 73 -4.06 -5.12 15.79
N GLY A 74 -3.44 -4.49 16.79
CA GLY A 74 -2.01 -4.27 16.82
C GLY A 74 -1.48 -4.35 18.26
N VAL A 75 -0.28 -4.88 18.43
CA VAL A 75 0.45 -5.00 19.69
C VAL A 75 1.89 -4.57 19.46
N GLY A 76 2.47 -3.89 20.40
CA GLY A 76 3.87 -3.42 20.36
C GLY A 76 4.01 -2.01 20.88
N GLU A 77 5.19 -1.73 21.44
CA GLU A 77 5.51 -0.41 21.96
C GLU A 77 5.89 0.54 20.84
N THR A 78 5.37 1.75 20.92
CA THR A 78 5.73 2.85 20.03
C THR A 78 6.46 3.90 20.84
N LYS A 79 7.61 4.33 20.37
CA LYS A 79 8.38 5.44 20.96
C LYS A 79 8.55 6.53 19.93
N GLY A 80 8.40 7.76 20.36
CA GLY A 80 8.64 8.88 19.49
C GLY A 80 7.93 10.15 19.89
N LYS A 81 8.37 11.21 19.25
CA LYS A 81 7.81 12.53 19.40
C LYS A 81 7.69 13.19 18.05
N ILE A 82 6.52 13.74 17.78
CA ILE A 82 6.22 14.42 16.54
C ILE A 82 5.83 15.85 16.89
N ARG A 83 6.48 16.81 16.28
CA ARG A 83 6.04 18.21 16.28
C ARG A 83 5.44 18.53 14.93
N VAL A 84 4.20 18.97 14.94
CA VAL A 84 3.50 19.51 13.79
C VAL A 84 3.55 21.03 13.86
N ALA A 85 4.12 21.68 12.86
CA ALA A 85 4.27 23.12 12.76
C ALA A 85 3.82 23.61 11.37
N GLY A 86 3.96 24.91 11.08
CA GLY A 86 3.56 25.50 9.81
C GLY A 86 2.09 25.83 9.74
N THR A 87 1.57 25.95 8.54
CA THR A 87 0.14 26.24 8.28
C THR A 87 -0.61 24.96 7.92
N LEU A 88 -1.93 25.06 7.79
CA LEU A 88 -2.78 23.97 7.29
C LEU A 88 -2.45 23.56 5.85
N GLU A 89 -2.04 24.52 5.03
CA GLU A 89 -1.73 24.29 3.62
C GLU A 89 -0.29 23.82 3.43
N GLU A 90 0.61 24.26 4.33
CA GLU A 90 2.01 23.89 4.34
C GLU A 90 2.42 23.32 5.71
N PRO A 91 1.96 22.12 6.08
CA PRO A 91 2.33 21.50 7.34
C PRO A 91 3.79 21.06 7.32
N LEU A 92 4.46 21.28 8.44
CA LEU A 92 5.82 20.85 8.68
C LEU A 92 5.88 19.88 9.85
N LEU A 93 6.45 18.72 9.63
CA LEU A 93 6.59 17.67 10.65
C LEU A 93 8.05 17.53 11.07
N TYR A 94 8.30 17.42 12.35
CA TYR A 94 9.65 17.20 12.90
C TYR A 94 9.60 16.11 13.96
N GLY A 95 10.66 15.30 14.01
CA GLY A 95 10.80 14.26 15.02
C GLY A 95 10.96 12.87 14.44
N SER A 96 10.62 11.86 15.23
CA SER A 96 10.72 10.47 14.79
C SER A 96 9.72 9.58 15.52
N VAL A 97 9.43 8.44 14.89
CA VAL A 97 8.61 7.36 15.46
C VAL A 97 9.34 6.04 15.24
N LYS A 98 9.44 5.25 16.29
CA LYS A 98 10.04 3.91 16.28
C LYS A 98 9.07 2.90 16.86
N ILE A 99 9.05 1.74 16.26
CA ILE A 99 8.37 0.55 16.77
C ILE A 99 9.41 -0.54 16.85
N ALA A 100 9.42 -1.27 17.93
CA ALA A 100 10.28 -2.43 18.12
C ALA A 100 9.42 -3.65 18.48
N ASP A 101 9.65 -4.74 17.74
CA ASP A 101 9.01 -6.04 17.98
C ASP A 101 7.47 -5.97 18.04
N GLY A 102 6.88 -5.21 17.13
CA GLY A 102 5.43 -5.07 17.02
C GLY A 102 4.78 -6.23 16.26
N SER A 103 3.47 -6.40 16.43
CA SER A 103 2.66 -7.31 15.63
C SER A 103 1.36 -6.64 15.22
N VAL A 104 0.94 -6.83 13.97
CA VAL A 104 -0.28 -6.25 13.41
C VAL A 104 -1.03 -7.28 12.58
N LYS A 105 -2.34 -7.35 12.81
CA LYS A 105 -3.29 -8.10 11.99
C LYS A 105 -4.01 -7.15 11.05
N VAL A 106 -3.79 -7.35 9.77
CA VAL A 106 -4.48 -6.61 8.72
C VAL A 106 -5.73 -7.38 8.31
N LYS A 107 -6.86 -6.68 8.13
CA LYS A 107 -8.10 -7.28 7.61
C LYS A 107 -7.85 -7.88 6.24
N HIS A 108 -8.57 -8.95 5.93
CA HIS A 108 -8.47 -9.71 4.68
C HIS A 108 -7.14 -10.45 4.46
N LEU A 109 -6.17 -10.27 5.34
CA LEU A 109 -4.98 -11.11 5.38
C LEU A 109 -5.10 -12.12 6.53
N ASN A 110 -4.90 -13.40 6.24
CA ASN A 110 -4.83 -14.42 7.28
C ASN A 110 -3.46 -14.45 7.97
N THR A 111 -2.45 -13.91 7.30
CA THR A 111 -1.09 -13.76 7.84
C THR A 111 -1.02 -12.55 8.78
N VAL A 112 -0.37 -12.71 9.91
CA VAL A 112 -0.01 -11.63 10.83
C VAL A 112 1.33 -11.05 10.40
N LEU A 113 1.46 -9.72 10.41
CA LEU A 113 2.75 -9.05 10.34
C LEU A 113 3.37 -9.10 11.74
N ASP A 114 4.47 -9.79 11.90
CA ASP A 114 5.09 -10.05 13.20
C ASP A 114 6.53 -9.53 13.27
N ALA A 115 7.05 -9.34 14.47
CA ALA A 115 8.37 -8.73 14.69
C ALA A 115 8.57 -7.44 13.89
N ILE A 116 7.59 -6.55 13.91
CA ILE A 116 7.64 -5.27 13.19
C ILE A 116 8.69 -4.38 13.85
N ASN A 117 9.69 -3.97 13.08
CA ASN A 117 10.61 -2.92 13.44
C ASN A 117 10.46 -1.78 12.45
N LEU A 118 10.12 -0.61 12.94
CA LEU A 118 9.85 0.59 12.14
C LEU A 118 10.71 1.75 12.65
N ASP A 119 11.29 2.51 11.73
CA ASP A 119 11.95 3.79 12.01
C ASP A 119 11.51 4.82 10.97
N VAL A 120 10.76 5.83 11.40
CA VAL A 120 10.30 6.94 10.57
C VAL A 120 10.85 8.24 11.13
N VAL A 121 11.43 9.06 10.26
CA VAL A 121 11.96 10.39 10.59
C VAL A 121 11.19 11.46 9.81
N PHE A 122 10.76 12.48 10.52
CA PHE A 122 10.06 13.64 10.00
C PHE A 122 11.03 14.82 9.97
N ASN A 123 11.20 15.46 8.83
CA ASN A 123 12.10 16.60 8.64
C ASN A 123 11.47 17.66 7.75
N GLY A 124 10.72 18.57 8.37
CA GLY A 124 9.97 19.59 7.68
C GLY A 124 8.86 19.01 6.82
N ASN A 125 8.92 19.18 5.53
CA ASN A 125 7.96 18.63 4.59
C ASN A 125 8.25 17.18 4.15
N MET A 126 9.31 16.55 4.66
CA MET A 126 9.73 15.20 4.28
C MET A 126 9.42 14.18 5.38
N ILE A 127 8.76 13.11 5.02
CA ILE A 127 8.60 11.90 5.81
C ILE A 127 9.55 10.85 5.23
N ASN A 128 10.46 10.34 6.05
CA ASN A 128 11.44 9.33 5.64
C ASN A 128 11.22 8.04 6.41
N LEU A 129 10.75 7.01 5.73
CA LEU A 129 10.77 5.64 6.21
C LEU A 129 12.19 5.11 6.09
N LYS A 130 12.95 5.17 7.18
CA LYS A 130 14.35 4.72 7.21
C LYS A 130 14.46 3.21 7.17
N ASN A 131 13.53 2.54 7.82
CA ASN A 131 13.45 1.09 7.87
C ASN A 131 12.05 0.67 8.28
N LEU A 132 11.51 -0.29 7.56
CA LEU A 132 10.44 -1.18 8.01
C LEU A 132 10.94 -2.59 7.77
N SER A 133 10.92 -3.44 8.79
CA SER A 133 11.10 -4.88 8.65
C SER A 133 10.04 -5.61 9.42
N THR A 134 9.48 -6.66 8.85
CA THR A 134 8.47 -7.51 9.49
C THR A 134 8.55 -8.93 8.98
N LYS A 135 8.23 -9.89 9.83
CA LYS A 135 8.04 -11.28 9.44
C LYS A 135 6.63 -11.47 8.86
N LEU A 136 6.56 -12.19 7.75
CA LEU A 136 5.33 -12.70 7.16
C LEU A 136 5.43 -14.23 7.08
N GLY A 137 4.85 -14.90 8.05
CA GLY A 137 5.07 -16.34 8.25
C GLY A 137 6.54 -16.65 8.55
N LYS A 138 7.19 -17.45 7.68
CA LYS A 138 8.62 -17.78 7.83
C LYS A 138 9.56 -16.82 7.09
N GLY A 139 9.02 -15.93 6.27
CA GLY A 139 9.77 -14.99 5.47
C GLY A 139 9.84 -13.59 6.05
N LEU A 140 10.49 -12.70 5.34
CA LEU A 140 10.78 -11.34 5.74
C LEU A 140 10.29 -10.35 4.68
N LEU A 141 9.68 -9.26 5.12
CA LEU A 141 9.38 -8.09 4.31
C LEU A 141 10.17 -6.91 4.85
N LYS A 142 10.82 -6.17 3.95
CA LYS A 142 11.50 -4.92 4.25
C LYS A 142 10.96 -3.82 3.37
N ALA A 143 10.92 -2.58 3.90
CA ALA A 143 10.62 -1.42 3.09
C ALA A 143 11.39 -0.19 3.59
N GLU A 144 11.73 0.69 2.66
CA GLU A 144 12.28 2.01 2.90
C GLU A 144 11.71 3.00 1.89
N GLY A 145 11.72 4.28 2.21
CA GLY A 145 11.16 5.25 1.29
C GLY A 145 11.07 6.66 1.83
N SER A 146 10.48 7.53 1.04
CA SER A 146 10.25 8.92 1.41
C SER A 146 8.93 9.44 0.82
N TYR A 147 8.36 10.43 1.46
CA TYR A 147 7.17 11.13 1.02
C TYR A 147 7.28 12.62 1.35
N ALA A 148 7.02 13.48 0.35
CA ALA A 148 7.00 14.93 0.52
C ALA A 148 5.56 15.43 0.69
N LEU A 149 5.29 16.14 1.80
CA LEU A 149 3.95 16.60 2.17
C LEU A 149 3.40 17.73 1.27
N ASN A 150 4.28 18.64 0.86
CA ASN A 150 3.89 19.91 0.22
C ASN A 150 4.05 19.91 -1.30
N THR A 151 4.41 18.79 -1.87
CA THR A 151 4.32 18.59 -3.32
C THR A 151 2.95 18.02 -3.63
N SER A 152 2.36 18.44 -4.74
CA SER A 152 1.22 17.72 -5.28
C SER A 152 1.54 16.22 -5.16
N LEU A 153 0.61 15.39 -4.73
CA LEU A 153 0.72 13.93 -4.57
C LEU A 153 1.50 13.24 -5.72
N ASP A 154 1.82 14.00 -6.72
CA ASP A 154 2.24 13.62 -8.04
C ASP A 154 3.75 13.43 -8.20
N SER A 155 4.61 13.91 -7.28
CA SER A 155 6.05 13.90 -7.60
C SER A 155 7.02 13.64 -6.43
N GLY A 156 6.53 13.54 -5.21
CA GLY A 156 7.39 13.57 -4.01
C GLY A 156 7.41 12.30 -3.19
N TYR A 157 7.32 11.10 -3.78
CA TYR A 157 7.41 9.86 -3.02
C TYR A 157 8.29 8.81 -3.71
N SER A 158 8.86 7.95 -2.90
CA SER A 158 9.54 6.73 -3.34
C SER A 158 9.36 5.68 -2.25
N LEU A 159 8.99 4.46 -2.62
CA LEU A 159 8.87 3.33 -1.70
C LEU A 159 9.51 2.10 -2.33
N HIS A 160 10.55 1.58 -1.70
CA HIS A 160 11.21 0.34 -2.09
C HIS A 160 10.80 -0.77 -1.13
N ILE A 161 10.35 -1.89 -1.66
CA ILE A 161 9.86 -3.04 -0.92
C ILE A 161 10.60 -4.30 -1.37
N VAL A 162 11.17 -5.01 -0.42
CA VAL A 162 11.86 -6.29 -0.65
C VAL A 162 11.18 -7.38 0.16
N ALA A 163 10.77 -8.45 -0.50
CA ALA A 163 10.23 -9.65 0.10
C ALA A 163 11.18 -10.84 -0.09
N ASP A 164 11.55 -11.50 0.99
CA ASP A 164 12.32 -12.73 0.99
C ASP A 164 11.51 -13.85 1.64
N LYS A 165 11.04 -14.78 0.81
CA LYS A 165 10.18 -15.91 1.21
C LYS A 165 8.99 -15.51 2.09
N ALA A 166 8.45 -14.30 1.86
CA ALA A 166 7.32 -13.78 2.59
C ALA A 166 6.08 -14.64 2.34
N GLN A 167 5.50 -15.19 3.40
CA GLN A 167 4.32 -16.05 3.30
C GLN A 167 3.06 -15.23 3.49
N LEU A 168 2.31 -15.09 2.43
CA LEU A 168 1.06 -14.36 2.44
C LEU A 168 -0.12 -15.34 2.34
N ALA A 169 -1.13 -15.13 3.15
CA ALA A 169 -2.39 -15.86 3.08
C ALA A 169 -3.56 -14.89 3.16
N SER A 170 -4.49 -15.06 2.24
CA SER A 170 -5.78 -14.37 2.19
C SER A 170 -6.88 -15.38 1.84
N GLN A 171 -8.10 -14.92 1.64
CA GLN A 171 -9.20 -15.80 1.20
C GLN A 171 -8.98 -16.36 -0.22
N LEU A 172 -8.34 -15.57 -1.08
CA LEU A 172 -8.15 -15.90 -2.50
C LEU A 172 -6.76 -16.42 -2.82
N PHE A 173 -5.78 -16.13 -1.99
CA PHE A 173 -4.37 -16.39 -2.27
C PHE A 173 -3.66 -16.91 -1.02
N THR A 174 -2.90 -17.97 -1.20
CA THR A 174 -1.93 -18.44 -0.20
C THR A 174 -0.65 -18.82 -0.93
N GLY A 175 0.49 -18.32 -0.47
CA GLY A 175 1.75 -18.62 -1.14
C GLY A 175 2.94 -17.89 -0.57
N THR A 176 4.09 -18.17 -1.17
CA THR A 176 5.37 -17.55 -0.85
C THR A 176 5.74 -16.55 -1.93
N ILE A 177 6.12 -15.36 -1.52
CA ILE A 177 6.49 -14.25 -2.39
C ILE A 177 7.95 -13.90 -2.16
N ASN A 178 8.71 -13.85 -3.24
CA ASN A 178 10.02 -13.23 -3.33
C ASN A 178 9.90 -12.04 -4.28
N GLY A 179 10.41 -10.89 -3.93
CA GLY A 179 10.27 -9.73 -4.79
C GLY A 179 11.12 -8.54 -4.37
N ASP A 180 11.35 -7.71 -5.34
CA ASP A 180 12.04 -6.42 -5.23
C ASP A 180 11.25 -5.43 -6.07
N VAL A 181 10.57 -4.50 -5.41
CA VAL A 181 9.59 -3.61 -6.02
C VAL A 181 9.85 -2.18 -5.58
N LEU A 182 9.93 -1.27 -6.55
CA LEU A 182 10.02 0.16 -6.34
C LEU A 182 8.73 0.83 -6.83
N ILE A 183 8.18 1.70 -6.00
CA ILE A 183 7.02 2.54 -6.31
C ILE A 183 7.47 4.00 -6.32
N GLU A 184 7.31 4.66 -7.46
CA GLU A 184 7.71 6.06 -7.65
C GLU A 184 6.72 6.81 -8.56
N PRO A 185 6.70 8.14 -8.57
CA PRO A 185 5.84 8.88 -9.48
C PRO A 185 6.32 8.78 -10.93
N GLN A 186 5.38 8.58 -11.85
CA GLN A 186 5.61 8.59 -13.30
C GLN A 186 4.80 9.68 -13.97
N LYS A 187 5.44 10.51 -14.79
CA LYS A 187 4.74 11.43 -15.69
C LYS A 187 4.12 10.68 -16.85
N TYR A 188 2.89 11.03 -17.22
CA TYR A 188 2.23 10.52 -18.40
C TYR A 188 1.34 11.59 -19.03
N PRO A 189 1.12 11.57 -20.37
CA PRO A 189 0.27 12.54 -21.04
C PRO A 189 -1.22 12.25 -20.83
N ASP A 190 -2.01 13.29 -20.51
CA ASP A 190 -3.47 13.21 -20.39
C ASP A 190 -4.13 13.32 -21.76
N PHE A 191 -4.20 12.21 -22.46
CA PHE A 191 -4.92 12.17 -23.74
C PHE A 191 -6.46 12.17 -23.60
N LYS A 192 -7.00 11.77 -22.44
CA LYS A 192 -8.44 11.69 -22.19
C LYS A 192 -9.10 13.09 -22.21
N ASN A 193 -8.41 14.08 -21.67
CA ASN A 193 -8.90 15.45 -21.57
C ASN A 193 -8.28 16.40 -22.59
N HIS A 194 -7.42 15.89 -23.46
CA HIS A 194 -6.75 16.69 -24.48
C HIS A 194 -7.71 17.01 -25.66
N LYS A 195 -8.17 18.27 -25.74
CA LYS A 195 -9.01 18.80 -26.83
C LYS A 195 -8.22 19.88 -27.56
N GLY A 196 -7.44 19.54 -28.56
CA GLY A 196 -6.72 20.53 -29.37
C GLY A 196 -5.46 20.02 -30.03
N SER A 197 -4.76 20.89 -30.78
CA SER A 197 -3.53 20.60 -31.53
C SER A 197 -2.24 20.85 -30.73
N GLY A 198 -2.34 21.19 -29.45
CA GLY A 198 -1.18 21.41 -28.55
C GLY A 198 -0.63 20.13 -27.92
N GLU A 199 0.41 20.24 -27.11
CA GLU A 199 0.88 19.11 -26.31
C GLU A 199 -0.11 18.76 -25.17
N PRO A 200 -0.35 17.47 -24.88
CA PRO A 200 -1.22 17.07 -23.79
C PRO A 200 -0.63 17.49 -22.43
N LYS A 201 -1.51 17.85 -21.48
CA LYS A 201 -1.10 18.13 -20.12
C LYS A 201 -0.45 16.88 -19.54
N MET A 202 0.69 17.05 -18.87
CA MET A 202 1.34 15.95 -18.18
C MET A 202 0.70 15.79 -16.79
N LEU A 203 0.26 14.57 -16.49
CA LEU A 203 -0.20 14.14 -15.19
C LEU A 203 0.82 13.19 -14.56
N PHE A 204 0.61 12.88 -13.29
CA PHE A 204 1.41 11.89 -12.58
C PHE A 204 0.54 10.70 -12.16
N ARG A 205 1.15 9.54 -12.07
CA ARG A 205 0.57 8.32 -11.52
C ARG A 205 1.65 7.53 -10.78
N PRO A 206 1.30 6.65 -9.84
CA PRO A 206 2.24 5.69 -9.31
C PRO A 206 2.76 4.77 -10.42
N LEU A 207 4.08 4.57 -10.50
CA LEU A 207 4.72 3.52 -11.27
C LEU A 207 5.20 2.45 -10.31
N VAL A 208 4.71 1.24 -10.50
CA VAL A 208 5.20 0.03 -9.80
C VAL A 208 6.14 -0.70 -10.73
N LYS A 209 7.41 -0.79 -10.37
CA LYS A 209 8.45 -1.45 -11.17
C LYS A 209 9.24 -2.44 -10.34
N GLY A 210 9.70 -3.51 -10.97
CA GLY A 210 10.53 -4.52 -10.32
C GLY A 210 10.21 -5.94 -10.73
N GLN A 211 10.50 -6.88 -9.85
CA GLN A 211 10.27 -8.29 -10.09
C GLN A 211 9.63 -8.97 -8.90
N VAL A 212 8.75 -9.92 -9.20
CA VAL A 212 8.09 -10.76 -8.21
C VAL A 212 8.15 -12.21 -8.68
N ARG A 213 8.57 -13.10 -7.79
CA ARG A 213 8.51 -14.55 -7.97
C ARG A 213 7.56 -15.13 -6.95
N LEU A 214 6.69 -15.98 -7.42
CA LEU A 214 5.69 -16.71 -6.63
C LEU A 214 6.10 -18.17 -6.53
N ASP A 215 6.11 -18.72 -5.31
CA ASP A 215 6.41 -20.12 -5.04
C ASP A 215 5.35 -20.73 -4.10
N ASP A 216 5.02 -22.01 -4.27
CA ASP A 216 4.04 -22.72 -3.44
C ASP A 216 2.69 -21.97 -3.31
N VAL A 217 2.13 -21.55 -4.43
CA VAL A 217 0.95 -20.70 -4.48
C VAL A 217 -0.31 -21.51 -4.73
N LEU A 218 -1.32 -21.27 -3.91
CA LEU A 218 -2.70 -21.66 -4.17
C LEU A 218 -3.53 -20.38 -4.43
N VAL A 219 -4.08 -20.27 -5.62
CA VAL A 219 -5.06 -19.24 -5.98
C VAL A 219 -6.43 -19.89 -6.05
N ASN A 220 -7.33 -19.45 -5.19
CA ASN A 220 -8.73 -19.86 -5.18
C ASN A 220 -9.59 -18.71 -5.72
N MET A 221 -9.76 -18.67 -7.05
CA MET A 221 -10.58 -17.62 -7.66
C MET A 221 -12.07 -17.88 -7.44
N PRO A 222 -12.85 -16.85 -7.10
CA PRO A 222 -14.29 -16.96 -7.05
C PRO A 222 -14.85 -17.22 -8.46
N THR A 223 -16.03 -17.85 -8.52
CA THR A 223 -16.71 -18.20 -9.77
C THR A 223 -17.09 -16.96 -10.60
N VAL A 224 -17.27 -15.83 -9.93
CA VAL A 224 -17.55 -14.52 -10.54
C VAL A 224 -16.55 -13.52 -9.94
N PRO A 225 -15.66 -12.92 -10.73
CA PRO A 225 -14.79 -11.85 -10.25
C PRO A 225 -15.64 -10.64 -9.87
N GLU A 226 -15.51 -10.16 -8.66
CA GLU A 226 -15.99 -8.83 -8.30
C GLU A 226 -15.01 -7.82 -8.92
N LEU A 227 -15.42 -7.17 -9.99
CA LEU A 227 -14.67 -6.06 -10.58
C LEU A 227 -14.92 -4.84 -9.67
N ASP A 228 -13.91 -4.48 -8.93
CA ASP A 228 -13.91 -3.22 -8.18
C ASP A 228 -13.84 -2.08 -9.19
N GLU A 229 -14.87 -1.23 -9.24
CA GLU A 229 -15.00 -0.11 -10.20
C GLU A 229 -14.02 1.05 -9.94
N GLY A 230 -13.01 0.85 -9.11
CA GLY A 230 -11.95 1.82 -8.88
C GLY A 230 -10.99 1.91 -10.05
N GLU A 231 -11.22 2.85 -10.97
CA GLU A 231 -10.29 3.16 -12.07
C GLU A 231 -8.97 3.78 -11.57
N SER A 232 -8.18 3.03 -10.83
CA SER A 232 -6.85 3.50 -10.43
C SER A 232 -5.88 3.35 -11.61
N ASN A 233 -5.40 4.46 -12.16
CA ASN A 233 -4.40 4.45 -13.21
C ASN A 233 -2.99 4.30 -12.61
N ILE A 234 -2.50 3.07 -12.49
CA ILE A 234 -1.17 2.74 -11.97
C ILE A 234 -0.28 2.32 -13.13
N GLY A 235 0.89 2.94 -13.27
CA GLY A 235 1.92 2.51 -14.21
C GLY A 235 2.55 1.19 -13.78
N LEU A 236 2.88 0.34 -14.73
CA LEU A 236 3.42 -0.99 -14.50
C LEU A 236 4.69 -1.19 -15.33
N ASP A 237 5.74 -1.72 -14.70
CA ASP A 237 6.94 -2.26 -15.33
C ASP A 237 7.44 -3.42 -14.46
N MET A 238 6.71 -4.54 -14.52
CA MET A 238 6.85 -5.66 -13.61
C MET A 238 7.20 -6.94 -14.33
N LYS A 239 8.16 -7.68 -13.77
CA LYS A 239 8.43 -9.07 -14.15
C LYS A 239 7.81 -10.00 -13.11
N LEU A 240 6.93 -10.89 -13.57
CA LEU A 240 6.31 -11.93 -12.75
C LEU A 240 6.86 -13.30 -13.16
N GLU A 241 7.44 -14.01 -12.22
CA GLU A 241 7.91 -15.39 -12.40
C GLU A 241 7.06 -16.36 -11.57
N LEU A 242 6.62 -17.42 -12.19
CA LEU A 242 5.93 -18.53 -11.55
C LEU A 242 6.94 -19.64 -11.26
N GLY A 243 7.30 -19.80 -10.01
CA GLY A 243 8.15 -20.86 -9.52
C GLY A 243 7.41 -22.21 -9.37
N PRO A 244 7.90 -23.10 -8.53
CA PRO A 244 7.27 -24.40 -8.35
C PRO A 244 5.91 -24.31 -7.64
N LYS A 245 5.03 -25.25 -7.99
CA LYS A 245 3.74 -25.49 -7.32
C LYS A 245 2.79 -24.28 -7.33
N ILE A 246 2.62 -23.67 -8.47
CA ILE A 246 1.58 -22.65 -8.67
C ILE A 246 0.29 -23.36 -9.05
N HIS A 247 -0.67 -23.34 -8.16
CA HIS A 247 -1.93 -24.06 -8.28
C HIS A 247 -3.11 -23.10 -8.36
N LEU A 248 -3.76 -23.09 -9.51
CA LEU A 248 -5.01 -22.38 -9.72
C LEU A 248 -6.15 -23.37 -9.51
N TYR A 249 -6.97 -23.15 -8.50
CA TYR A 249 -8.00 -24.09 -8.08
C TYR A 249 -9.36 -23.45 -7.91
N ASN A 250 -10.35 -24.15 -8.44
CA ASN A 250 -11.75 -23.91 -8.14
C ASN A 250 -12.47 -25.26 -8.20
N SER A 251 -13.16 -25.65 -7.14
CA SER A 251 -13.77 -26.98 -6.98
C SER A 251 -14.74 -27.36 -8.10
N TYR A 252 -15.29 -26.39 -8.81
CA TYR A 252 -16.31 -26.60 -9.84
C TYR A 252 -15.82 -26.40 -11.27
N LEU A 253 -14.76 -25.61 -11.48
CA LEU A 253 -14.38 -25.16 -12.80
C LEU A 253 -13.01 -25.65 -13.25
N TYR A 254 -12.00 -25.60 -12.38
CA TYR A 254 -10.63 -25.92 -12.80
C TYR A 254 -9.72 -26.32 -11.64
N ASP A 255 -8.74 -27.12 -12.00
CA ASP A 255 -7.66 -27.60 -11.17
C ASP A 255 -6.39 -27.61 -12.03
N ILE A 256 -5.62 -26.53 -12.01
CA ILE A 256 -4.54 -26.28 -12.99
C ILE A 256 -3.24 -25.91 -12.28
N TRP A 257 -2.17 -26.57 -12.67
CA TRP A 257 -0.82 -26.23 -12.22
C TRP A 257 -0.12 -25.42 -13.28
N LEU A 258 0.41 -24.26 -12.87
CA LEU A 258 0.99 -23.27 -13.77
C LEU A 258 2.50 -23.16 -13.58
N LYS A 259 3.20 -22.82 -14.68
CA LYS A 259 4.62 -22.46 -14.72
C LYS A 259 4.88 -21.42 -15.80
N GLY A 260 5.98 -20.68 -15.67
CA GLY A 260 6.38 -19.67 -16.67
C GLY A 260 6.61 -18.30 -16.08
N GLY A 261 6.47 -17.29 -16.91
CA GLY A 261 6.62 -15.92 -16.48
C GLY A 261 6.20 -14.93 -17.53
N ILE A 262 5.88 -13.74 -17.08
CA ILE A 262 5.42 -12.63 -17.92
C ILE A 262 6.06 -11.32 -17.48
N ASN A 263 6.25 -10.43 -18.43
CA ASN A 263 6.54 -9.02 -18.21
C ASN A 263 5.27 -8.21 -18.44
N ILE A 264 4.95 -7.35 -17.52
CA ILE A 264 3.76 -6.48 -17.56
C ILE A 264 4.24 -5.04 -17.61
N LYS A 265 3.90 -4.32 -18.67
CA LYS A 265 4.23 -2.91 -18.88
C LYS A 265 2.98 -2.08 -19.11
N GLY A 266 3.13 -0.74 -19.15
CA GLY A 266 2.03 0.17 -19.44
C GLY A 266 1.31 0.67 -18.21
N SER A 267 0.02 0.37 -18.09
CA SER A 267 -0.76 0.75 -16.90
C SER A 267 -1.86 -0.26 -16.60
N THR A 268 -2.47 -0.14 -15.43
CA THR A 268 -3.63 -0.97 -15.05
C THR A 268 -4.81 -0.81 -16.01
N LEU A 269 -4.95 0.36 -16.66
CA LEU A 269 -6.00 0.60 -17.65
C LEU A 269 -5.63 0.07 -19.05
N PHE A 270 -4.33 0.08 -19.39
CA PHE A 270 -3.81 -0.36 -20.70
C PHE A 270 -2.52 -1.17 -20.48
N PRO A 271 -2.64 -2.40 -19.96
CA PRO A 271 -1.47 -3.24 -19.74
C PRO A 271 -0.99 -3.85 -21.06
N THR A 272 0.32 -3.93 -21.21
CA THR A 272 1.00 -4.71 -22.25
C THR A 272 1.66 -5.90 -21.56
N ILE A 273 1.35 -7.10 -22.01
CA ILE A 273 1.86 -8.34 -21.42
C ILE A 273 2.70 -9.07 -22.47
N GLU A 274 3.89 -9.51 -22.08
CA GLU A 274 4.80 -10.31 -22.89
C GLU A 274 5.26 -11.52 -22.09
N GLY A 275 5.30 -12.69 -22.69
CA GLY A 275 5.81 -13.90 -22.03
C GLY A 275 4.91 -15.11 -22.21
N THR A 276 5.12 -16.12 -21.38
CA THR A 276 4.41 -17.39 -21.51
C THR A 276 4.08 -17.95 -20.13
N ILE A 277 2.80 -18.31 -19.97
CA ILE A 277 2.33 -19.14 -18.86
C ILE A 277 1.85 -20.46 -19.43
N LYS A 278 2.31 -21.56 -18.88
CA LYS A 278 1.93 -22.92 -19.31
C LYS A 278 1.20 -23.65 -18.18
N ALA A 279 0.15 -24.35 -18.55
CA ALA A 279 -0.44 -25.38 -17.69
C ALA A 279 0.44 -26.64 -17.79
N ASP A 280 1.13 -26.97 -16.72
CA ASP A 280 1.99 -28.16 -16.67
C ASP A 280 1.15 -29.43 -16.64
N LYS A 281 0.05 -29.39 -15.89
CA LYS A 281 -0.99 -30.41 -15.81
C LYS A 281 -2.26 -29.80 -15.25
N GLY A 282 -3.38 -30.43 -15.49
CA GLY A 282 -4.62 -30.01 -14.87
C GLY A 282 -5.87 -30.51 -15.56
N LYS A 283 -7.00 -29.96 -15.14
CA LYS A 283 -8.28 -30.18 -15.76
C LYS A 283 -9.16 -28.93 -15.71
N ILE A 284 -10.01 -28.80 -16.68
CA ILE A 284 -11.12 -27.84 -16.70
C ILE A 284 -12.41 -28.63 -16.78
N THR A 285 -13.36 -28.31 -15.92
CA THR A 285 -14.70 -28.90 -15.92
C THR A 285 -15.67 -27.93 -16.57
N TYR A 286 -16.31 -28.35 -17.66
CA TYR A 286 -17.32 -27.58 -18.35
C TYR A 286 -18.57 -28.45 -18.61
N LEU A 287 -19.72 -27.99 -18.17
CA LEU A 287 -21.02 -28.72 -18.30
C LEU A 287 -20.92 -30.20 -17.89
N ARG A 288 -20.28 -30.48 -16.75
CA ARG A 288 -20.05 -31.84 -16.18
C ARG A 288 -19.08 -32.73 -16.99
N THR A 289 -18.35 -32.16 -17.93
CA THR A 289 -17.31 -32.84 -18.68
C THR A 289 -15.94 -32.33 -18.25
N ASP A 290 -15.04 -33.23 -17.90
CA ASP A 290 -13.66 -32.91 -17.53
C ASP A 290 -12.76 -32.96 -18.78
N PHE A 291 -12.13 -31.83 -19.07
CA PHE A 291 -11.08 -31.70 -20.09
C PHE A 291 -9.73 -31.72 -19.43
N LYS A 292 -8.91 -32.70 -19.69
CA LYS A 292 -7.54 -32.77 -19.22
C LYS A 292 -6.67 -31.79 -20.01
N LEU A 293 -5.84 -31.04 -19.29
CA LEU A 293 -4.82 -30.16 -19.87
C LEU A 293 -3.48 -30.90 -19.80
N ASP A 294 -2.81 -30.99 -20.92
CA ASP A 294 -1.47 -31.55 -21.02
C ASP A 294 -0.63 -30.61 -21.89
N ASN A 295 0.29 -29.89 -21.24
CA ASN A 295 1.13 -28.86 -21.87
C ASN A 295 0.40 -27.72 -22.60
N ALA A 296 -0.82 -27.38 -22.22
CA ALA A 296 -1.53 -26.21 -22.75
C ALA A 296 -0.79 -24.91 -22.33
N GLY A 297 -0.71 -23.96 -23.23
CA GLY A 297 -0.01 -22.71 -22.97
C GLY A 297 -0.82 -21.47 -23.32
N LEU A 298 -0.65 -20.42 -22.53
CA LEU A 298 -1.06 -19.06 -22.84
C LEU A 298 0.20 -18.28 -23.20
N VAL A 299 0.26 -17.77 -24.42
CA VAL A 299 1.43 -17.07 -24.93
C VAL A 299 1.04 -15.64 -25.29
N TRP A 300 1.73 -14.66 -24.74
CA TRP A 300 1.63 -13.26 -25.11
C TRP A 300 2.88 -12.89 -25.91
N VAL A 301 2.74 -12.80 -27.21
CA VAL A 301 3.86 -12.54 -28.13
C VAL A 301 3.74 -11.15 -28.78
N GLU A 302 2.53 -10.64 -28.88
CA GLU A 302 2.28 -9.35 -29.53
C GLU A 302 2.23 -8.22 -28.50
N PRO A 303 3.13 -7.22 -28.60
CA PRO A 303 3.06 -6.03 -27.78
C PRO A 303 1.71 -5.32 -27.94
N GLY A 304 1.02 -5.05 -26.84
CA GLY A 304 -0.28 -4.35 -26.84
C GLY A 304 -1.51 -5.27 -26.85
N SER A 305 -1.36 -6.58 -26.94
CA SER A 305 -2.48 -7.50 -26.76
C SER A 305 -2.65 -7.86 -25.27
N PHE A 306 -3.85 -7.60 -24.74
CA PHE A 306 -4.24 -8.09 -23.42
C PHE A 306 -4.64 -9.58 -23.44
N LEU A 307 -5.11 -10.06 -24.58
CA LEU A 307 -5.54 -11.45 -24.72
C LEU A 307 -4.36 -12.31 -25.21
N PRO A 308 -4.12 -13.46 -24.54
CA PRO A 308 -3.11 -14.40 -24.97
C PRO A 308 -3.56 -15.23 -26.17
N ASN A 309 -2.59 -15.71 -26.92
CA ASN A 309 -2.80 -16.84 -27.82
C ASN A 309 -2.81 -18.15 -27.01
N VAL A 310 -3.75 -19.02 -27.29
CA VAL A 310 -3.86 -20.35 -26.66
C VAL A 310 -3.19 -21.36 -27.59
N SER A 311 -2.25 -22.13 -27.07
CA SER A 311 -1.56 -23.21 -27.81
C SER A 311 -1.75 -24.57 -27.13
#